data_b32fd7cadf614cca65dcdec6e8ea7259
#
_entry.id   b32fd7cadf614cca65dcdec6e8ea7259
#
_cell.length_a   1.000
_cell.length_b   1.000
_cell.length_c   1.000
_cell.angle_alpha   90.00
_cell.angle_beta   90.00
_cell.angle_gamma   90.00
#
_symmetry.space_group_name_H-M   'P 1'
#
loop_
_entity.id
_entity.type
_entity.pdbx_description
1 polymer ?
#
loop_
_entity_poly.entity_id
_entity_poly.type
_entity_poly.pdbx_seq_one_letter_code
_entity_poly.pdbx_strand_id
1 'polypeptide(L)'
;MMEKVYSSKYEDIIGQFVMTDKPNSKFDPKEDAFKDLVMYALKKSFPDFNFRTLTETDEGKADYKEWESVKKAEKKRLPKGEQKNFEEPTKTQYLVNRLEANGFIARYVEYFRNPSVQNQSEADFDKWHHETCQLFLDILNGRCNGFGKGIKLYKKLCYGKAQKIVNMMFKHLYCLVAEKYEEYKDYFTYCHMTLDNFTLEWFHRHTGNTRTDSWSNLIYEDNPNAISNNSECYQYYQKIIRDYFNTKEEYGGLTPFQAEFFIWPEIQLHMAAEAFLFAMDPDTYKGRQKEVQQSKKEILIMPMDKLISEVEHAIDKHKRNLL
;
A
#
# COMPACT_ATOMS: atom_id res chain seq x y z
N MET A 1 6.55 29.06 -3.11
CA MET A 1 5.33 29.03 -3.95
C MET A 1 4.80 27.60 -4.18
N MET A 2 5.67 26.60 -4.34
CA MET A 2 5.26 25.17 -4.44
C MET A 2 4.68 24.63 -3.12
N GLU A 3 5.25 24.99 -1.98
CA GLU A 3 4.76 24.56 -0.65
C GLU A 3 3.26 24.88 -0.41
N LYS A 4 2.79 26.04 -0.87
CA LYS A 4 1.37 26.43 -0.80
C LYS A 4 0.46 25.65 -1.74
N VAL A 5 0.98 25.20 -2.88
CA VAL A 5 0.18 24.46 -3.87
C VAL A 5 -0.06 23.02 -3.42
N TYR A 6 0.94 22.38 -2.80
CA TYR A 6 0.77 21.03 -2.25
C TYR A 6 -0.09 21.03 -1.00
N SER A 7 0.06 22.00 -0.08
CA SER A 7 -0.77 22.04 1.13
C SER A 7 -2.26 22.26 0.84
N SER A 8 -2.63 23.10 -0.13
CA SER A 8 -4.05 23.33 -0.49
C SER A 8 -4.67 22.15 -1.26
N LYS A 9 -3.90 21.44 -2.09
CA LYS A 9 -4.35 20.25 -2.81
C LYS A 9 -4.35 18.98 -1.94
N TYR A 10 -3.59 19.00 -0.87
CA TYR A 10 -3.43 17.84 0.02
C TYR A 10 -4.74 17.50 0.75
N GLU A 11 -5.45 18.51 1.26
CA GLU A 11 -6.77 18.31 1.88
C GLU A 11 -7.80 17.79 0.89
N ASP A 12 -7.78 18.29 -0.35
CA ASP A 12 -8.66 17.82 -1.42
C ASP A 12 -8.37 16.36 -1.82
N ILE A 13 -7.09 15.98 -1.90
CA ILE A 13 -6.68 14.62 -2.26
C ILE A 13 -6.99 13.65 -1.12
N ILE A 14 -6.69 14.00 0.13
CA ILE A 14 -7.08 13.18 1.28
C ILE A 14 -8.60 13.04 1.35
N GLY A 15 -9.35 14.11 1.06
CA GLY A 15 -10.80 14.06 0.95
C GLY A 15 -11.33 13.03 -0.05
N GLN A 16 -10.62 12.79 -1.15
CA GLN A 16 -10.97 11.74 -2.12
C GLN A 16 -10.71 10.31 -1.60
N PHE A 17 -9.77 10.14 -0.67
CA PHE A 17 -9.53 8.87 0.02
C PHE A 17 -10.45 8.68 1.23
N VAL A 18 -11.17 9.72 1.69
CA VAL A 18 -12.16 9.59 2.76
C VAL A 18 -13.34 8.78 2.24
N MET A 19 -13.48 7.61 2.76
CA MET A 19 -14.43 6.61 2.31
C MET A 19 -15.83 6.92 2.84
N THR A 20 -16.82 6.78 1.98
CA THR A 20 -18.24 7.03 2.29
C THR A 20 -18.83 6.05 3.31
N ASP A 21 -18.13 4.92 3.54
CA ASP A 21 -18.57 3.83 4.43
C ASP A 21 -17.70 3.71 5.70
N LYS A 22 -17.05 4.82 6.10
CA LYS A 22 -16.23 4.84 7.33
C LYS A 22 -17.09 4.57 8.58
N PRO A 23 -16.54 3.90 9.61
CA PRO A 23 -17.21 3.77 10.89
C PRO A 23 -17.57 5.13 11.49
N ASN A 24 -18.67 5.20 12.22
CA ASN A 24 -19.05 6.41 12.96
C ASN A 24 -18.13 6.69 14.17
N SER A 25 -17.14 5.84 14.42
CA SER A 25 -16.16 6.00 15.50
C SER A 25 -15.24 7.19 15.22
N LYS A 26 -14.97 7.98 16.26
CA LYS A 26 -14.00 9.07 16.19
C LYS A 26 -12.59 8.49 16.27
N PHE A 27 -11.63 9.17 15.63
CA PHE A 27 -10.23 8.83 15.80
C PHE A 27 -9.77 9.27 17.20
N ASP A 28 -9.85 8.35 18.14
CA ASP A 28 -9.37 8.53 19.51
C ASP A 28 -8.78 7.21 20.02
N PRO A 29 -7.43 7.09 20.03
CA PRO A 29 -6.77 5.86 20.45
C PRO A 29 -7.07 5.44 21.90
N LYS A 30 -7.55 6.34 22.74
CA LYS A 30 -7.90 6.04 24.14
C LYS A 30 -9.24 5.31 24.27
N GLU A 31 -10.12 5.49 23.29
CA GLU A 31 -11.43 4.84 23.26
C GLU A 31 -11.32 3.39 22.75
N ASP A 32 -12.17 2.51 23.27
CA ASP A 32 -12.21 1.10 22.82
C ASP A 32 -12.67 0.99 21.36
N ALA A 33 -13.53 1.90 20.92
CA ALA A 33 -13.98 1.99 19.53
C ALA A 33 -12.86 2.30 18.51
N PHE A 34 -11.67 2.74 18.94
CA PHE A 34 -10.53 2.92 18.06
C PHE A 34 -10.10 1.61 17.38
N LYS A 35 -10.27 0.47 18.07
CA LYS A 35 -10.04 -0.85 17.47
C LYS A 35 -10.85 -1.06 16.20
N ASP A 36 -12.09 -0.57 16.13
CA ASP A 36 -12.94 -0.71 14.95
C ASP A 36 -12.39 0.08 13.75
N LEU A 37 -11.78 1.26 14.01
CA LEU A 37 -11.09 2.03 12.96
C LEU A 37 -9.86 1.29 12.43
N VAL A 38 -9.08 0.66 13.30
CA VAL A 38 -7.91 -0.15 12.90
C VAL A 38 -8.38 -1.38 12.10
N MET A 39 -9.44 -2.04 12.51
CA MET A 39 -10.04 -3.16 11.76
C MET A 39 -10.57 -2.71 10.40
N TYR A 40 -11.20 -1.55 10.34
CA TYR A 40 -11.65 -0.96 9.10
C TYR A 40 -10.47 -0.67 8.16
N ALA A 41 -9.40 -0.04 8.65
CA ALA A 41 -8.19 0.21 7.88
C ALA A 41 -7.59 -1.10 7.33
N LEU A 42 -7.55 -2.16 8.13
CA LEU A 42 -7.09 -3.48 7.68
C LEU A 42 -7.98 -4.03 6.56
N LYS A 43 -9.31 -4.02 6.72
CA LYS A 43 -10.25 -4.49 5.69
C LYS A 43 -10.05 -3.75 4.37
N LYS A 44 -9.87 -2.43 4.43
CA LYS A 44 -9.63 -1.56 3.26
C LYS A 44 -8.26 -1.76 2.60
N SER A 45 -7.28 -2.29 3.31
CA SER A 45 -5.96 -2.61 2.75
C SER A 45 -5.92 -3.90 1.93
N PHE A 46 -6.88 -4.81 2.11
CA PHE A 46 -6.88 -6.10 1.41
C PHE A 46 -7.13 -6.06 -0.10
N PRO A 47 -7.92 -5.18 -0.70
CA PRO A 47 -8.01 -5.05 -2.15
C PRO A 47 -6.64 -4.89 -2.81
N ASP A 48 -5.72 -4.17 -2.16
CA ASP A 48 -4.35 -3.92 -2.64
C ASP A 48 -3.39 -5.10 -2.42
N PHE A 49 -3.80 -6.11 -1.66
CA PHE A 49 -2.98 -7.30 -1.39
C PHE A 49 -2.72 -8.16 -2.64
N ASN A 50 -3.53 -8.00 -3.66
CA ASN A 50 -3.42 -8.71 -4.93
C ASN A 50 -3.33 -10.24 -4.76
N PHE A 51 -4.43 -10.87 -4.39
CA PHE A 51 -4.54 -12.33 -4.21
C PHE A 51 -4.17 -13.14 -5.46
N ARG A 52 -4.31 -12.56 -6.66
CA ARG A 52 -4.03 -13.26 -7.94
C ARG A 52 -2.58 -13.74 -8.07
N THR A 53 -1.65 -13.10 -7.36
CA THR A 53 -0.22 -13.46 -7.40
C THR A 53 0.15 -14.48 -6.32
N LEU A 54 -0.81 -14.95 -5.53
CA LEU A 54 -0.59 -15.89 -4.43
C LEU A 54 -1.16 -17.27 -4.78
N THR A 55 -0.36 -18.30 -4.56
CA THR A 55 -0.80 -19.70 -4.66
C THR A 55 -1.12 -20.22 -3.26
N GLU A 56 -2.38 -20.56 -3.04
CA GLU A 56 -2.82 -21.15 -1.78
C GLU A 56 -2.28 -22.57 -1.61
N THR A 57 -2.05 -22.95 -0.35
CA THR A 57 -1.83 -24.34 0.02
C THR A 57 -3.17 -25.08 0.08
N ASP A 58 -3.14 -26.40 0.04
CA ASP A 58 -4.37 -27.20 0.15
C ASP A 58 -4.92 -27.15 1.59
N GLU A 59 -4.02 -27.09 2.59
CA GLU A 59 -4.38 -26.87 4.00
C GLU A 59 -5.08 -25.52 4.19
N GLY A 60 -4.55 -24.43 3.59
CA GLY A 60 -5.14 -23.10 3.68
C GLY A 60 -6.53 -23.03 3.02
N LYS A 61 -6.74 -23.73 1.90
CA LYS A 61 -8.05 -23.85 1.28
C LYS A 61 -9.04 -24.62 2.15
N ALA A 62 -8.58 -25.70 2.79
CA ALA A 62 -9.42 -26.52 3.65
C ALA A 62 -9.85 -25.73 4.90
N ASP A 63 -8.93 -25.05 5.56
CA ASP A 63 -9.19 -24.22 6.74
C ASP A 63 -10.17 -23.08 6.44
N TYR A 64 -9.99 -22.39 5.31
CA TYR A 64 -10.95 -21.36 4.88
C TYR A 64 -12.37 -21.95 4.67
N LYS A 65 -12.50 -23.09 4.01
CA LYS A 65 -13.80 -23.75 3.79
C LYS A 65 -14.46 -24.18 5.08
N GLU A 66 -13.70 -24.69 6.04
CA GLU A 66 -14.21 -25.05 7.35
C GLU A 66 -14.74 -23.81 8.08
N TRP A 67 -13.93 -22.75 8.18
CA TRP A 67 -14.34 -21.48 8.76
C TRP A 67 -15.60 -20.90 8.08
N GLU A 68 -15.66 -20.90 6.74
CA GLU A 68 -16.81 -20.41 5.97
C GLU A 68 -18.08 -21.23 6.31
N SER A 69 -17.94 -22.54 6.45
CA SER A 69 -19.04 -23.43 6.80
C SER A 69 -19.58 -23.13 8.20
N VAL A 70 -18.69 -22.89 9.18
CA VAL A 70 -19.06 -22.49 10.54
C VAL A 70 -19.82 -21.16 10.51
N LYS A 71 -19.33 -20.15 9.79
CA LYS A 71 -19.99 -18.83 9.67
C LYS A 71 -21.37 -18.92 9.01
N LYS A 72 -21.52 -19.71 7.97
CA LYS A 72 -22.82 -19.98 7.33
C LYS A 72 -23.81 -20.70 8.28
N ALA A 73 -23.31 -21.60 9.13
CA ALA A 73 -24.13 -22.25 10.16
C ALA A 73 -24.54 -21.27 11.26
N GLU A 74 -23.65 -20.39 11.71
CA GLU A 74 -23.96 -19.30 12.65
C GLU A 74 -25.07 -18.41 12.10
N LYS A 75 -24.97 -17.94 10.84
CA LYS A 75 -26.01 -17.15 10.17
C LYS A 75 -27.38 -17.83 10.22
N LYS A 76 -27.45 -19.13 9.93
CA LYS A 76 -28.71 -19.90 9.92
C LYS A 76 -29.37 -19.99 11.31
N ARG A 77 -28.59 -19.87 12.38
CA ARG A 77 -29.10 -19.90 13.76
C ARG A 77 -29.69 -18.57 14.24
N LEU A 78 -29.37 -17.47 13.54
CA LEU A 78 -29.88 -16.15 13.87
C LEU A 78 -31.39 -16.03 13.52
N PRO A 79 -32.15 -15.20 14.24
CA PRO A 79 -33.50 -14.81 13.86
C PRO A 79 -33.54 -14.24 12.43
N LYS A 80 -34.59 -14.49 11.65
CA LYS A 80 -34.70 -14.05 10.24
C LYS A 80 -34.42 -12.55 10.04
N GLY A 81 -34.82 -11.71 11.01
CA GLY A 81 -34.57 -10.26 10.98
C GLY A 81 -33.07 -9.91 11.04
N GLU A 82 -32.30 -10.67 11.83
CA GLU A 82 -30.86 -10.45 12.04
C GLU A 82 -30.02 -11.07 10.93
N GLN A 83 -30.49 -12.12 10.24
CA GLN A 83 -29.78 -12.74 9.11
C GLN A 83 -29.51 -11.77 7.98
N LYS A 84 -30.36 -10.74 7.80
CA LYS A 84 -30.17 -9.70 6.77
C LYS A 84 -28.93 -8.81 7.03
N ASN A 85 -28.57 -8.63 8.31
CA ASN A 85 -27.45 -7.81 8.74
C ASN A 85 -26.17 -8.63 8.92
N PHE A 86 -26.25 -9.96 8.75
CA PHE A 86 -25.08 -10.83 8.85
C PHE A 86 -24.23 -10.69 7.60
N GLU A 87 -22.99 -10.25 7.78
CA GLU A 87 -22.00 -10.12 6.71
C GLU A 87 -21.67 -11.51 6.15
N GLU A 88 -21.81 -11.69 4.83
CA GLU A 88 -21.46 -12.96 4.18
C GLU A 88 -19.97 -13.26 4.38
N PRO A 89 -19.61 -14.51 4.72
CA PRO A 89 -18.23 -14.87 4.95
C PRO A 89 -17.40 -14.72 3.65
N THR A 90 -16.40 -13.84 3.71
CA THR A 90 -15.44 -13.60 2.62
C THR A 90 -14.04 -14.01 3.03
N LYS A 91 -13.17 -14.20 2.05
CA LYS A 91 -11.77 -14.47 2.32
C LYS A 91 -11.07 -13.34 3.07
N THR A 92 -11.40 -12.09 2.72
CA THR A 92 -10.91 -10.92 3.46
C THR A 92 -11.29 -10.99 4.93
N GLN A 93 -12.55 -11.30 5.23
CA GLN A 93 -13.04 -11.41 6.60
C GLN A 93 -12.36 -12.55 7.37
N TYR A 94 -12.15 -13.71 6.73
CA TYR A 94 -11.36 -14.80 7.29
C TYR A 94 -9.95 -14.36 7.70
N LEU A 95 -9.25 -13.62 6.81
CA LEU A 95 -7.90 -13.12 7.08
C LEU A 95 -7.90 -12.06 8.19
N VAL A 96 -8.85 -11.15 8.17
CA VAL A 96 -9.03 -10.14 9.24
C VAL A 96 -9.21 -10.82 10.59
N ASN A 97 -10.12 -11.80 10.70
CA ASN A 97 -10.37 -12.53 11.95
C ASN A 97 -9.10 -13.27 12.42
N ARG A 98 -8.35 -13.85 11.49
CA ARG A 98 -7.09 -14.54 11.81
C ARG A 98 -6.03 -13.59 12.32
N LEU A 99 -5.88 -12.44 11.70
CA LEU A 99 -4.95 -11.39 12.10
C LEU A 99 -5.33 -10.77 13.46
N GLU A 100 -6.62 -10.50 13.66
CA GLU A 100 -7.14 -9.97 14.92
C GLU A 100 -6.89 -10.95 16.08
N ALA A 101 -7.27 -12.22 15.92
CA ALA A 101 -7.11 -13.25 16.95
C ALA A 101 -5.65 -13.52 17.35
N ASN A 102 -4.69 -13.10 16.53
CA ASN A 102 -3.26 -13.26 16.76
C ASN A 102 -2.53 -11.93 17.04
N GLY A 103 -3.25 -10.88 17.45
CA GLY A 103 -2.69 -9.66 18.00
C GLY A 103 -2.24 -8.61 16.98
N PHE A 104 -2.44 -8.82 15.68
CA PHE A 104 -2.02 -7.86 14.65
C PHE A 104 -2.75 -6.50 14.79
N ILE A 105 -4.05 -6.52 15.08
CA ILE A 105 -4.84 -5.31 15.35
C ILE A 105 -4.38 -4.63 16.65
N ALA A 106 -4.16 -5.43 17.71
CA ALA A 106 -3.72 -4.90 19.00
C ALA A 106 -2.41 -4.12 18.87
N ARG A 107 -1.48 -4.58 18.01
CA ARG A 107 -0.20 -3.91 17.77
C ARG A 107 -0.37 -2.48 17.23
N TYR A 108 -1.35 -2.22 16.35
CA TYR A 108 -1.67 -0.86 15.90
C TYR A 108 -2.33 -0.03 16.98
N VAL A 109 -3.26 -0.61 17.72
CA VAL A 109 -3.91 0.08 18.84
C VAL A 109 -2.88 0.52 19.87
N GLU A 110 -1.93 -0.34 20.23
CA GLU A 110 -0.83 -0.06 21.16
C GLU A 110 0.10 1.04 20.61
N TYR A 111 0.43 0.99 19.30
CA TYR A 111 1.25 2.02 18.66
C TYR A 111 0.65 3.42 18.85
N PHE A 112 -0.63 3.62 18.56
CA PHE A 112 -1.28 4.92 18.69
C PHE A 112 -1.64 5.29 20.13
N ARG A 113 -1.70 4.32 21.06
CA ARG A 113 -1.88 4.56 22.50
C ARG A 113 -0.59 4.94 23.21
N ASN A 114 0.55 4.65 22.63
CA ASN A 114 1.85 4.91 23.24
C ASN A 114 2.34 6.33 22.94
N PRO A 115 2.34 7.26 23.92
CA PRO A 115 2.76 8.63 23.67
C PRO A 115 4.25 8.77 23.34
N SER A 116 5.08 7.77 23.66
CA SER A 116 6.51 7.82 23.31
C SER A 116 6.75 7.71 21.82
N VAL A 117 5.78 7.19 21.03
CA VAL A 117 5.84 7.12 19.58
C VAL A 117 5.92 8.51 18.94
N GLN A 118 5.33 9.54 19.54
CA GLN A 118 5.44 10.92 19.05
C GLN A 118 6.87 11.44 19.02
N ASN A 119 7.76 10.88 19.86
CA ASN A 119 9.17 11.24 19.94
C ASN A 119 10.10 10.11 19.47
N GLN A 120 9.57 9.13 18.75
CA GLN A 120 10.36 8.01 18.24
C GLN A 120 11.38 8.48 17.19
N SER A 121 12.45 7.73 17.03
CA SER A 121 13.37 7.91 15.92
C SER A 121 12.90 7.14 14.68
N GLU A 122 13.51 7.45 13.53
CA GLU A 122 13.33 6.67 12.30
C GLU A 122 13.64 5.17 12.52
N ALA A 123 14.72 4.87 13.23
CA ALA A 123 15.13 3.49 13.53
C ALA A 123 14.12 2.75 14.43
N ASP A 124 13.47 3.46 15.37
CA ASP A 124 12.40 2.87 16.19
C ASP A 124 11.18 2.50 15.35
N PHE A 125 10.79 3.39 14.42
CA PHE A 125 9.72 3.10 13.47
C PHE A 125 10.08 1.92 12.57
N ASP A 126 11.29 1.90 11.99
CA ASP A 126 11.75 0.83 11.10
C ASP A 126 11.70 -0.54 11.80
N LYS A 127 12.13 -0.58 13.06
CA LYS A 127 12.04 -1.78 13.90
C LYS A 127 10.59 -2.20 14.11
N TRP A 128 9.73 -1.28 14.54
CA TRP A 128 8.31 -1.55 14.76
C TRP A 128 7.63 -2.05 13.47
N HIS A 129 7.90 -1.39 12.35
CA HIS A 129 7.39 -1.75 11.04
C HIS A 129 7.83 -3.15 10.62
N HIS A 130 9.13 -3.45 10.77
CA HIS A 130 9.67 -4.79 10.47
C HIS A 130 9.00 -5.88 11.30
N GLU A 131 8.96 -5.71 12.61
CA GLU A 131 8.32 -6.66 13.51
C GLU A 131 6.83 -6.85 13.19
N THR A 132 6.13 -5.80 12.76
CA THR A 132 4.72 -5.85 12.37
C THR A 132 4.54 -6.60 11.05
N CYS A 133 5.41 -6.37 10.07
CA CYS A 133 5.44 -7.15 8.83
C CYS A 133 5.74 -8.62 9.10
N GLN A 134 6.69 -8.91 10.00
CA GLN A 134 7.03 -10.27 10.38
C GLN A 134 5.88 -10.98 11.10
N LEU A 135 5.19 -10.30 12.01
CA LEU A 135 3.98 -10.82 12.65
C LEU A 135 2.91 -11.19 11.63
N PHE A 136 2.66 -10.33 10.63
CA PHE A 136 1.74 -10.61 9.53
C PHE A 136 2.14 -11.89 8.78
N LEU A 137 3.42 -12.02 8.43
CA LEU A 137 3.95 -13.20 7.75
C LEU A 137 3.83 -14.47 8.60
N ASP A 138 4.11 -14.37 9.88
CA ASP A 138 4.05 -15.49 10.81
C ASP A 138 2.62 -16.00 11.00
N ILE A 139 1.65 -15.10 11.12
CA ILE A 139 0.24 -15.47 11.22
C ILE A 139 -0.21 -16.20 9.96
N LEU A 140 0.11 -15.69 8.77
CA LEU A 140 -0.34 -16.29 7.51
C LEU A 140 0.44 -17.56 7.13
N ASN A 141 1.64 -17.76 7.69
CA ASN A 141 2.42 -18.99 7.57
C ASN A 141 2.12 -20.02 8.68
N GLY A 142 1.15 -19.75 9.56
CA GLY A 142 0.77 -20.68 10.63
C GLY A 142 1.74 -20.70 11.82
N ARG A 143 2.69 -19.75 11.89
CA ARG A 143 3.65 -19.60 13.00
C ARG A 143 3.08 -18.71 14.11
N CYS A 144 1.81 -18.85 14.39
CA CYS A 144 1.08 -18.11 15.42
C CYS A 144 0.61 -19.06 16.52
N ASN A 145 0.18 -18.50 17.66
CA ASN A 145 -0.28 -19.28 18.82
C ASN A 145 -1.81 -19.45 18.88
N GLY A 146 -2.54 -18.67 18.10
CA GLY A 146 -4.01 -18.62 18.09
C GLY A 146 -4.64 -19.24 16.86
N PHE A 147 -5.73 -18.63 16.39
CA PHE A 147 -6.48 -19.09 15.23
C PHE A 147 -5.58 -19.22 13.99
N GLY A 148 -5.59 -20.39 13.39
CA GLY A 148 -4.77 -20.73 12.24
C GLY A 148 -3.36 -21.25 12.58
N LYS A 149 -3.09 -21.61 13.85
CA LYS A 149 -1.81 -22.24 14.26
C LYS A 149 -1.54 -23.50 13.44
N GLY A 150 -0.30 -23.60 12.94
CA GLY A 150 0.17 -24.74 12.13
C GLY A 150 -0.29 -24.71 10.67
N ILE A 151 -1.19 -23.80 10.27
CA ILE A 151 -1.77 -23.76 8.93
C ILE A 151 -1.11 -22.66 8.10
N LYS A 152 -0.32 -23.06 7.12
CA LYS A 152 0.27 -22.17 6.13
C LYS A 152 -0.74 -21.89 5.02
N LEU A 153 -1.11 -20.62 4.83
CA LEU A 153 -2.13 -20.25 3.83
C LEU A 153 -1.62 -20.23 2.40
N TYR A 154 -0.38 -19.78 2.18
CA TYR A 154 0.18 -19.55 0.84
C TYR A 154 1.49 -20.27 0.67
N LYS A 155 1.76 -20.83 -0.52
CA LYS A 155 3.01 -21.53 -0.84
C LYS A 155 4.22 -20.61 -0.68
N LYS A 156 4.09 -19.36 -1.18
CA LYS A 156 5.10 -18.31 -1.07
C LYS A 156 4.43 -17.02 -0.64
N LEU A 157 4.89 -16.45 0.48
CA LEU A 157 4.47 -15.14 0.95
C LEU A 157 5.72 -14.37 1.35
N CYS A 158 6.04 -13.31 0.62
CA CYS A 158 7.24 -12.51 0.81
C CYS A 158 6.95 -11.21 1.56
N TYR A 159 8.01 -10.57 2.04
CA TYR A 159 7.96 -9.32 2.78
C TYR A 159 7.22 -8.20 2.04
N GLY A 160 7.36 -8.13 0.70
CA GLY A 160 6.66 -7.17 -0.13
C GLY A 160 5.13 -7.19 0.06
N LYS A 161 4.54 -8.36 0.32
CA LYS A 161 3.10 -8.48 0.61
C LYS A 161 2.75 -7.93 2.00
N ALA A 162 3.59 -8.20 3.00
CA ALA A 162 3.37 -7.72 4.35
C ALA A 162 3.47 -6.19 4.42
N GLN A 163 4.54 -5.59 3.85
CA GLN A 163 4.72 -4.14 3.83
C GLN A 163 3.56 -3.43 3.13
N LYS A 164 2.99 -4.03 2.07
CA LYS A 164 1.84 -3.42 1.38
C LYS A 164 0.66 -3.26 2.34
N ILE A 165 0.32 -4.29 3.11
CA ILE A 165 -0.77 -4.23 4.10
C ILE A 165 -0.43 -3.25 5.22
N VAL A 166 0.77 -3.35 5.79
CA VAL A 166 1.18 -2.49 6.92
C VAL A 166 1.15 -1.01 6.52
N ASN A 167 1.72 -0.66 5.38
CA ASN A 167 1.77 0.74 4.92
C ASN A 167 0.38 1.25 4.50
N MET A 168 -0.43 0.42 3.82
CA MET A 168 -1.80 0.80 3.45
C MET A 168 -2.70 1.02 4.67
N MET A 169 -2.50 0.27 5.75
CA MET A 169 -3.22 0.54 7.00
C MET A 169 -2.88 1.92 7.56
N PHE A 170 -1.61 2.33 7.57
CA PHE A 170 -1.23 3.70 7.95
C PHE A 170 -1.89 4.75 7.04
N LYS A 171 -1.94 4.51 5.72
CA LYS A 171 -2.62 5.43 4.79
C LYS A 171 -4.10 5.58 5.11
N HIS A 172 -4.80 4.48 5.35
CA HIS A 172 -6.22 4.54 5.72
C HIS A 172 -6.43 5.21 7.07
N LEU A 173 -5.61 4.90 8.07
CA LEU A 173 -5.68 5.55 9.40
C LEU A 173 -5.38 7.05 9.29
N TYR A 174 -4.39 7.44 8.49
CA TYR A 174 -4.06 8.84 8.25
C TYR A 174 -5.25 9.63 7.66
N CYS A 175 -5.95 9.04 6.69
CA CYS A 175 -7.16 9.65 6.13
C CYS A 175 -8.31 9.78 7.15
N LEU A 176 -8.34 8.95 8.20
CA LEU A 176 -9.34 8.98 9.26
C LEU A 176 -9.01 9.98 10.38
N VAL A 177 -7.76 10.42 10.48
CA VAL A 177 -7.33 11.42 11.48
C VAL A 177 -8.00 12.77 11.23
N ALA A 178 -8.09 13.20 9.95
CA ALA A 178 -8.79 14.39 9.47
C ALA A 178 -8.75 15.59 10.43
N GLU A 179 -9.84 15.85 11.18
CA GLU A 179 -10.00 16.97 12.10
C GLU A 179 -9.00 16.99 13.27
N LYS A 180 -8.34 15.87 13.56
CA LYS A 180 -7.34 15.73 14.64
C LYS A 180 -5.91 15.62 14.12
N TYR A 181 -5.67 16.02 12.88
CA TYR A 181 -4.36 15.86 12.25
C TYR A 181 -3.22 16.43 13.06
N GLU A 182 -3.35 17.67 13.59
CA GLU A 182 -2.31 18.32 14.38
C GLU A 182 -1.97 17.57 15.69
N GLU A 183 -2.94 16.84 16.25
CA GLU A 183 -2.74 16.04 17.47
C GLU A 183 -1.97 14.74 17.18
N TYR A 184 -2.16 14.15 15.97
CA TYR A 184 -1.66 12.81 15.64
C TYR A 184 -0.62 12.77 14.51
N LYS A 185 -0.26 13.90 13.89
CA LYS A 185 0.67 13.95 12.74
C LYS A 185 2.02 13.27 13.02
N ASP A 186 2.53 13.42 14.24
CA ASP A 186 3.85 12.90 14.63
C ASP A 186 3.90 11.36 14.62
N TYR A 187 2.75 10.68 14.78
CA TYR A 187 2.66 9.23 14.63
C TYR A 187 2.93 8.75 13.20
N PHE A 188 2.84 9.64 12.22
CA PHE A 188 3.01 9.31 10.79
C PHE A 188 4.33 9.82 10.20
N THR A 189 5.15 10.52 10.98
CA THR A 189 6.37 11.20 10.50
C THR A 189 7.32 10.26 9.77
N TYR A 190 7.51 9.06 10.29
CA TYR A 190 8.45 8.08 9.75
C TYR A 190 7.77 6.96 8.95
N CYS A 191 6.46 7.07 8.68
CA CYS A 191 5.75 6.08 7.88
C CYS A 191 6.40 5.92 6.51
N HIS A 192 6.51 4.67 6.07
CA HIS A 192 7.13 4.33 4.81
C HIS A 192 6.22 4.61 3.62
N MET A 193 6.82 5.01 2.50
CA MET A 193 6.15 4.95 1.21
C MET A 193 5.83 3.48 0.88
N THR A 194 4.59 3.21 0.48
CA THR A 194 4.18 1.86 0.08
C THR A 194 4.85 1.47 -1.22
N LEU A 195 5.57 0.36 -1.24
CA LEU A 195 6.18 -0.13 -2.48
C LEU A 195 5.18 -0.98 -3.27
N ASP A 196 4.81 -0.48 -4.43
CA ASP A 196 4.00 -1.16 -5.43
C ASP A 196 4.50 -0.81 -6.85
N ASN A 197 3.76 -1.19 -7.88
CA ASN A 197 4.20 -0.95 -9.26
C ASN A 197 4.35 0.54 -9.57
N PHE A 198 3.48 1.41 -9.03
CA PHE A 198 3.52 2.84 -9.31
C PHE A 198 4.65 3.53 -8.56
N THR A 199 4.79 3.24 -7.27
CA THR A 199 5.87 3.82 -6.45
C THR A 199 7.25 3.30 -6.85
N LEU A 200 7.38 2.04 -7.29
CA LEU A 200 8.63 1.52 -7.87
C LEU A 200 8.94 2.15 -9.23
N GLU A 201 7.93 2.46 -10.04
CA GLU A 201 8.11 3.19 -11.28
C GLU A 201 8.56 4.63 -11.02
N TRP A 202 7.93 5.33 -10.07
CA TRP A 202 8.37 6.64 -9.60
C TRP A 202 9.83 6.59 -9.11
N PHE A 203 10.14 5.62 -8.23
CA PHE A 203 11.49 5.44 -7.70
C PHE A 203 12.54 5.35 -8.81
N HIS A 204 12.28 4.50 -9.79
CA HIS A 204 13.21 4.33 -10.91
C HIS A 204 13.37 5.61 -11.74
N ARG A 205 12.26 6.30 -12.05
CA ARG A 205 12.25 7.53 -12.87
C ARG A 205 12.96 8.69 -12.18
N HIS A 206 12.76 8.88 -10.87
CA HIS A 206 13.27 10.05 -10.15
C HIS A 206 14.65 9.84 -9.54
N THR A 207 14.98 8.64 -9.12
CA THR A 207 16.27 8.36 -8.49
C THR A 207 17.30 7.81 -9.47
N GLY A 208 16.90 7.34 -10.66
CA GLY A 208 17.77 6.65 -11.62
C GLY A 208 18.27 5.29 -11.14
N ASN A 209 17.82 4.80 -10.00
CA ASN A 209 18.26 3.55 -9.41
C ASN A 209 17.51 2.35 -10.00
N THR A 210 18.17 1.19 -9.97
CA THR A 210 17.57 -0.07 -10.41
C THR A 210 16.41 -0.47 -9.49
N ARG A 211 15.30 -0.91 -10.08
CA ARG A 211 14.16 -1.45 -9.35
C ARG A 211 13.95 -2.94 -9.63
N THR A 212 13.27 -3.63 -8.70
CA THR A 212 12.78 -5.00 -8.94
C THR A 212 11.63 -5.00 -9.95
N ASP A 213 11.45 -6.13 -10.64
CA ASP A 213 10.29 -6.34 -11.53
C ASP A 213 9.00 -6.63 -10.75
N SER A 214 9.11 -7.02 -9.47
CA SER A 214 7.95 -7.41 -8.67
C SER A 214 8.08 -7.00 -7.21
N TRP A 215 7.36 -5.96 -6.81
CA TRP A 215 7.26 -5.54 -5.42
C TRP A 215 6.82 -6.66 -4.47
N SER A 216 6.00 -7.60 -4.95
CA SER A 216 5.47 -8.68 -4.13
C SER A 216 6.50 -9.71 -3.71
N ASN A 217 7.67 -9.72 -4.37
CA ASN A 217 8.79 -10.61 -4.07
C ASN A 217 9.87 -9.98 -3.19
N LEU A 218 9.73 -8.71 -2.81
CA LEU A 218 10.67 -8.05 -1.92
C LEU A 218 10.91 -8.86 -0.65
N ILE A 219 12.17 -8.89 -0.23
CA ILE A 219 12.63 -9.51 1.01
C ILE A 219 13.04 -8.43 2.02
N TYR A 220 13.18 -8.82 3.27
CA TYR A 220 13.89 -8.05 4.30
C TYR A 220 15.24 -8.71 4.56
N GLU A 221 16.29 -7.90 4.72
CA GLU A 221 17.66 -8.38 4.88
C GLU A 221 18.21 -7.91 6.23
N ASP A 222 18.59 -8.86 7.07
CA ASP A 222 19.12 -8.57 8.40
C ASP A 222 20.60 -8.13 8.37
N ASN A 223 21.30 -8.43 7.28
CA ASN A 223 22.69 -8.03 7.12
C ASN A 223 22.81 -6.65 6.44
N PRO A 224 23.21 -5.59 7.17
CA PRO A 224 23.30 -4.24 6.61
C PRO A 224 24.21 -4.12 5.38
N ASN A 225 25.22 -4.97 5.28
CA ASN A 225 26.18 -4.95 4.16
C ASN A 225 25.56 -5.52 2.86
N ALA A 226 24.50 -6.32 2.97
CA ALA A 226 23.82 -6.91 1.83
C ALA A 226 22.71 -5.98 1.27
N ILE A 227 22.36 -4.90 1.97
CA ILE A 227 21.25 -4.00 1.60
C ILE A 227 21.67 -3.05 0.47
N SER A 228 22.88 -2.52 0.48
CA SER A 228 23.30 -1.29 -0.22
C SER A 228 23.17 -1.31 -1.75
N ASN A 229 23.07 -2.48 -2.40
CA ASN A 229 22.90 -2.59 -3.86
C ASN A 229 21.91 -3.70 -4.24
N ASN A 230 21.03 -4.07 -3.32
CA ASN A 230 20.13 -5.18 -3.50
C ASN A 230 18.70 -4.69 -3.78
N SER A 231 18.34 -4.58 -5.07
CA SER A 231 17.01 -4.16 -5.50
C SER A 231 15.89 -5.19 -5.20
N GLU A 232 16.20 -6.32 -4.60
CA GLU A 232 15.20 -7.25 -4.05
C GLU A 232 14.91 -6.94 -2.58
N CYS A 233 15.67 -6.05 -1.95
CA CYS A 233 15.57 -5.73 -0.54
C CYS A 233 14.67 -4.52 -0.29
N TYR A 234 13.72 -4.63 0.64
CA TYR A 234 12.81 -3.55 1.01
C TYR A 234 13.54 -2.31 1.54
N GLN A 235 14.53 -2.52 2.44
CA GLN A 235 15.28 -1.44 3.07
C GLN A 235 16.08 -0.61 2.07
N TYR A 236 16.57 -1.23 0.98
CA TYR A 236 17.23 -0.53 -0.11
C TYR A 236 16.39 0.62 -0.64
N TYR A 237 15.10 0.36 -0.90
CA TYR A 237 14.19 1.38 -1.41
C TYR A 237 13.91 2.46 -0.38
N GLN A 238 13.55 2.09 0.86
CA GLN A 238 13.20 3.07 1.88
C GLN A 238 14.36 4.02 2.19
N LYS A 239 15.59 3.51 2.23
CA LYS A 239 16.78 4.35 2.41
C LYS A 239 16.92 5.37 1.28
N ILE A 240 16.91 4.94 0.01
CA ILE A 240 17.09 5.84 -1.14
C ILE A 240 15.93 6.84 -1.24
N ILE A 241 14.70 6.42 -0.97
CA ILE A 241 13.52 7.29 -0.94
C ILE A 241 13.70 8.39 0.12
N ARG A 242 14.10 8.06 1.34
CA ARG A 242 14.36 9.03 2.40
C ARG A 242 15.49 9.99 2.01
N ASP A 243 16.59 9.47 1.50
CA ASP A 243 17.73 10.29 1.02
C ASP A 243 17.28 11.26 -0.09
N TYR A 244 16.41 10.82 -0.99
CA TYR A 244 15.83 11.67 -2.04
C TYR A 244 14.98 12.80 -1.43
N PHE A 245 14.06 12.51 -0.55
CA PHE A 245 13.19 13.51 0.08
C PHE A 245 13.95 14.47 1.02
N ASN A 246 15.03 14.03 1.64
CA ASN A 246 15.89 14.87 2.46
C ASN A 246 16.74 15.85 1.62
N THR A 247 16.97 15.57 0.32
CA THR A 247 17.84 16.34 -0.55
C THR A 247 17.11 17.12 -1.64
N LYS A 248 15.85 16.81 -1.91
CA LYS A 248 15.05 17.41 -2.98
C LYS A 248 13.80 18.09 -2.41
N GLU A 249 13.56 19.33 -2.84
CA GLU A 249 12.38 20.11 -2.45
C GLU A 249 11.18 19.88 -3.39
N GLU A 250 11.24 18.86 -4.24
CA GLU A 250 10.25 18.63 -5.30
C GLU A 250 8.81 18.53 -4.77
N TYR A 251 8.63 17.95 -3.58
CA TYR A 251 7.33 17.77 -2.93
C TYR A 251 7.10 18.72 -1.75
N GLY A 252 7.79 19.87 -1.72
CA GLY A 252 7.50 20.97 -0.77
C GLY A 252 7.62 20.61 0.71
N GLY A 253 8.58 19.72 1.05
CA GLY A 253 8.83 19.31 2.46
C GLY A 253 7.89 18.21 2.98
N LEU A 254 7.08 17.60 2.11
CA LEU A 254 6.28 16.43 2.48
C LEU A 254 7.20 15.24 2.81
N THR A 255 6.78 14.41 3.76
CA THR A 255 7.43 13.12 3.99
C THR A 255 7.20 12.18 2.81
N PRO A 256 8.02 11.12 2.61
CA PRO A 256 7.79 10.11 1.58
C PRO A 256 6.36 9.53 1.60
N PHE A 257 5.86 9.27 2.80
CA PHE A 257 4.51 8.77 3.03
C PHE A 257 3.43 9.74 2.55
N GLN A 258 3.58 11.03 2.86
CA GLN A 258 2.63 12.07 2.43
C GLN A 258 2.69 12.31 0.93
N ALA A 259 3.90 12.33 0.36
CA ALA A 259 4.09 12.53 -1.06
C ALA A 259 3.50 11.40 -1.91
N GLU A 260 3.39 10.18 -1.38
CA GLU A 260 2.79 9.04 -2.07
C GLU A 260 1.35 9.30 -2.54
N PHE A 261 0.58 10.14 -1.82
CA PHE A 261 -0.79 10.51 -2.22
C PHE A 261 -0.81 11.29 -3.55
N PHE A 262 0.26 11.98 -3.90
CA PHE A 262 0.42 12.68 -5.20
C PHE A 262 1.12 11.80 -6.22
N ILE A 263 2.16 11.10 -5.82
CA ILE A 263 2.99 10.24 -6.67
C ILE A 263 2.16 9.14 -7.33
N TRP A 264 1.30 8.48 -6.56
CA TRP A 264 0.56 7.33 -7.06
C TRP A 264 -0.38 7.69 -8.21
N PRO A 265 -1.29 8.70 -8.11
CA PRO A 265 -2.14 9.10 -9.23
C PRO A 265 -1.36 9.71 -10.39
N GLU A 266 -0.27 10.45 -10.14
CA GLU A 266 0.58 11.01 -11.19
C GLU A 266 1.21 9.90 -12.05
N ILE A 267 1.87 8.94 -11.44
CA ILE A 267 2.50 7.83 -12.17
C ILE A 267 1.45 6.95 -12.85
N GLN A 268 0.30 6.73 -12.24
CA GLN A 268 -0.81 6.00 -12.86
C GLN A 268 -1.26 6.70 -14.16
N LEU A 269 -1.39 8.03 -14.14
CA LEU A 269 -1.76 8.82 -15.31
C LEU A 269 -0.69 8.75 -16.39
N HIS A 270 0.59 8.89 -16.03
CA HIS A 270 1.73 8.74 -16.95
C HIS A 270 1.73 7.38 -17.64
N MET A 271 1.62 6.31 -16.89
CA MET A 271 1.61 4.94 -17.44
C MET A 271 0.39 4.68 -18.34
N ALA A 272 -0.76 5.24 -17.98
CA ALA A 272 -1.98 5.13 -18.80
C ALA A 272 -1.83 5.90 -20.13
N ALA A 273 -1.25 7.11 -20.10
CA ALA A 273 -1.01 7.92 -21.29
C ALA A 273 0.03 7.26 -22.22
N GLU A 274 1.11 6.74 -21.67
CA GLU A 274 2.12 5.97 -22.45
C GLU A 274 1.49 4.72 -23.10
N ALA A 275 0.66 3.98 -22.36
CA ALA A 275 -0.05 2.82 -22.92
C ALA A 275 -1.03 3.22 -24.04
N PHE A 276 -1.72 4.36 -23.87
CA PHE A 276 -2.60 4.91 -24.90
C PHE A 276 -1.83 5.29 -26.18
N LEU A 277 -0.73 6.04 -26.03
CA LEU A 277 0.12 6.43 -27.16
C LEU A 277 0.65 5.20 -27.92
N PHE A 278 1.08 4.17 -27.20
CA PHE A 278 1.51 2.93 -27.78
C PHE A 278 0.39 2.23 -28.58
N ALA A 279 -0.83 2.22 -28.06
CA ALA A 279 -1.98 1.62 -28.73
C ALA A 279 -2.39 2.38 -29.98
N MET A 280 -2.26 3.72 -29.97
CA MET A 280 -2.67 4.58 -31.08
C MET A 280 -1.65 4.67 -32.22
N ASP A 281 -0.36 4.60 -31.92
CA ASP A 281 0.73 4.65 -32.90
C ASP A 281 1.85 3.65 -32.55
N PRO A 282 1.62 2.35 -32.74
CA PRO A 282 2.58 1.30 -32.37
C PRO A 282 3.92 1.44 -33.09
N ASP A 283 3.95 1.95 -34.32
CA ASP A 283 5.16 2.03 -35.13
C ASP A 283 6.11 3.12 -34.59
N THR A 284 5.55 4.25 -34.14
CA THR A 284 6.33 5.31 -33.49
C THR A 284 6.81 4.94 -32.08
N TYR A 285 5.96 4.27 -31.27
CA TYR A 285 6.22 4.06 -29.84
C TYR A 285 6.77 2.65 -29.52
N LYS A 286 6.70 1.67 -30.45
CA LYS A 286 7.19 0.30 -30.24
C LYS A 286 8.70 0.23 -29.99
N GLY A 287 9.47 1.06 -30.68
CA GLY A 287 10.91 1.23 -30.42
C GLY A 287 11.16 1.71 -29.00
N ARG A 288 10.44 2.75 -28.59
CA ARG A 288 10.54 3.39 -27.27
C ARG A 288 10.16 2.45 -26.13
N GLN A 289 9.18 1.56 -26.29
CA GLN A 289 8.84 0.54 -25.31
C GLN A 289 9.96 -0.49 -25.13
N LYS A 290 10.65 -0.86 -26.19
CA LYS A 290 11.84 -1.71 -26.12
C LYS A 290 13.02 -0.98 -25.46
N GLU A 291 13.22 0.30 -25.74
CA GLU A 291 14.24 1.13 -25.10
C GLU A 291 13.94 1.32 -23.60
N VAL A 292 12.69 1.56 -23.22
CA VAL A 292 12.25 1.62 -21.81
C VAL A 292 12.45 0.28 -21.10
N GLN A 293 12.22 -0.85 -21.77
CA GLN A 293 12.47 -2.19 -21.20
C GLN A 293 13.95 -2.58 -21.21
N GLN A 294 14.74 -2.12 -22.17
CA GLN A 294 16.18 -2.43 -22.29
C GLN A 294 17.07 -1.42 -21.59
N SER A 295 16.73 -0.13 -21.59
CA SER A 295 17.47 0.91 -20.87
C SER A 295 16.86 1.13 -19.49
N LYS A 296 17.02 0.19 -18.60
CA LYS A 296 16.78 0.40 -17.16
C LYS A 296 17.63 1.56 -16.57
N LYS A 297 18.33 2.34 -17.40
CA LYS A 297 19.28 3.38 -17.00
C LYS A 297 18.94 4.80 -17.45
N GLU A 298 18.08 5.01 -18.44
CA GLU A 298 17.78 6.35 -18.96
C GLU A 298 16.30 6.45 -19.35
N ILE A 299 15.43 6.48 -18.36
CA ILE A 299 14.03 6.86 -18.61
C ILE A 299 13.99 8.38 -18.53
N LEU A 300 13.91 9.02 -19.69
CA LEU A 300 13.53 10.42 -19.78
C LEU A 300 12.10 10.52 -19.28
N ILE A 301 11.93 11.11 -18.10
CA ILE A 301 10.62 11.51 -17.61
C ILE A 301 10.11 12.55 -18.60
N MET A 302 9.09 12.22 -19.35
CA MET A 302 8.43 13.21 -20.19
C MET A 302 7.62 14.11 -19.25
N PRO A 303 7.84 15.44 -19.25
CA PRO A 303 7.00 16.36 -18.51
C PRO A 303 5.52 16.16 -18.86
N MET A 304 4.63 16.33 -17.89
CA MET A 304 3.20 16.04 -18.07
C MET A 304 2.56 16.85 -19.18
N ASP A 305 2.93 18.12 -19.32
CA ASP A 305 2.48 19.01 -20.39
C ASP A 305 2.86 18.48 -21.79
N LYS A 306 4.09 17.97 -21.93
CA LYS A 306 4.53 17.34 -23.17
C LYS A 306 3.79 16.02 -23.43
N LEU A 307 3.55 15.21 -22.40
CA LEU A 307 2.81 13.97 -22.52
C LEU A 307 1.37 14.22 -22.96
N ILE A 308 0.70 15.23 -22.39
CA ILE A 308 -0.65 15.65 -22.79
C ILE A 308 -0.65 16.08 -24.26
N SER A 309 0.32 16.91 -24.67
CA SER A 309 0.42 17.36 -26.07
C SER A 309 0.64 16.21 -27.05
N GLU A 310 1.43 15.20 -26.70
CA GLU A 310 1.61 14.01 -27.54
C GLU A 310 0.32 13.17 -27.62
N VAL A 311 -0.44 13.06 -26.53
CA VAL A 311 -1.75 12.36 -26.54
C VAL A 311 -2.75 13.10 -27.42
N GLU A 312 -2.86 14.42 -27.32
CA GLU A 312 -3.73 15.25 -28.18
C GLU A 312 -3.36 15.11 -29.66
N HIS A 313 -2.06 15.17 -29.98
CA HIS A 313 -1.56 14.96 -31.33
C HIS A 313 -1.91 13.57 -31.88
N ALA A 314 -1.77 12.52 -31.07
CA ALA A 314 -2.12 11.15 -31.47
C ALA A 314 -3.63 11.00 -31.75
N ILE A 315 -4.47 11.62 -30.92
CA ILE A 315 -5.93 11.67 -31.12
C ILE A 315 -6.28 12.35 -32.43
N ASP A 316 -5.68 13.51 -32.74
CA ASP A 316 -5.95 14.27 -33.95
C ASP A 316 -5.45 13.56 -35.22
N LYS A 317 -4.31 12.87 -35.13
CA LYS A 317 -3.80 12.00 -36.20
C LYS A 317 -4.78 10.84 -36.47
N HIS A 318 -5.28 10.19 -35.40
CA HIS A 318 -6.24 9.10 -35.55
C HIS A 318 -7.56 9.56 -36.15
N LYS A 319 -8.09 10.71 -35.74
CA LYS A 319 -9.30 11.31 -36.33
C LYS A 319 -9.13 11.59 -37.83
N ARG A 320 -7.96 12.10 -38.27
CA ARG A 320 -7.65 12.36 -39.67
C ARG A 320 -7.57 11.10 -40.52
N ASN A 321 -7.15 9.96 -39.93
CA ASN A 321 -7.08 8.69 -40.64
C ASN A 321 -8.43 7.95 -40.76
N LEU A 322 -9.46 8.44 -40.04
CA LEU A 322 -10.83 7.92 -40.11
C LEU A 322 -11.73 8.69 -41.08
N LEU A 323 -11.27 9.84 -41.59
CA LEU A 323 -11.91 10.67 -42.60
C LEU A 323 -11.31 10.41 -43.99
#